data_c7c6cfe7c8019757a6c9c2394c638738
#
_entry.id   c7c6cfe7c8019757a6c9c2394c638738
#
_cell.length_a   1.000
_cell.length_b   1.000
_cell.length_c   1.000
_cell.angle_alpha   90.00
_cell.angle_beta   90.00
_cell.angle_gamma   90.00
#
_symmetry.space_group_name_H-M   'P 1'
#
loop_
_entity.id
_entity.type
_entity.pdbx_description
1 polymer ?
#
loop_
_entity_poly.entity_id
_entity_poly.type
_entity_poly.pdbx_seq_one_letter_code
_entity_poly.pdbx_strand_id
1 'polypeptide(L)'
;SKELLKNHILPLYENHPKIMEHYNKSEKILYAPDGTPIVQFGYADSESDIYSFQGFEFDLVFIDEASHCTPHQILFLKTSNRSVKPGFTPKMILTMNPGGVSHSYLKRLFIDRKFEKHEDPSQFHFIQSYLWDNIFWSLKHLKKDGISADTYYNKWSEEERREYCINKSTYAANLKSLPNELRLAYLYGDWEVFGGMFFKNFDRLQQVIPPFTIPHDWTLTGSIDPGFSSPCSFGVTA
;
A
#
# COMPACT_ATOMS: atom_id res chain seq x y z
N SER A 1 -13.50 -5.38 -0.78
CA SER A 1 -14.39 -5.27 0.36
C SER A 1 -15.80 -4.89 -0.07
N LYS A 2 -16.82 -5.32 0.70
CA LYS A 2 -18.23 -4.99 0.41
C LYS A 2 -18.48 -3.48 0.40
N GLU A 3 -17.76 -2.74 1.21
CA GLU A 3 -17.89 -1.28 1.34
C GLU A 3 -17.30 -0.54 0.14
N LEU A 4 -16.14 -0.95 -0.35
CA LEU A 4 -15.53 -0.38 -1.56
C LEU A 4 -16.50 -0.52 -2.74
N LEU A 5 -17.04 -1.71 -2.94
CA LEU A 5 -18.02 -1.96 -3.99
C LEU A 5 -19.27 -1.07 -3.82
N LYS A 6 -19.89 -1.11 -2.63
CA LYS A 6 -21.17 -0.46 -2.37
C LYS A 6 -21.07 1.07 -2.36
N ASN A 7 -20.00 1.61 -1.77
CA ASN A 7 -19.92 3.05 -1.49
C ASN A 7 -19.13 3.83 -2.55
N HIS A 8 -18.29 3.16 -3.33
CA HIS A 8 -17.39 3.83 -4.27
C HIS A 8 -17.57 3.38 -5.72
N ILE A 9 -17.78 2.10 -5.97
CA ILE A 9 -17.82 1.58 -7.33
C ILE A 9 -19.26 1.57 -7.87
N LEU A 10 -20.21 0.96 -7.15
CA LEU A 10 -21.61 0.93 -7.60
C LEU A 10 -22.19 2.33 -7.83
N PRO A 11 -21.95 3.35 -6.98
CA PRO A 11 -22.46 4.70 -7.24
C PRO A 11 -21.94 5.33 -8.53
N LEU A 12 -20.76 4.94 -9.01
CA LEU A 12 -20.25 5.41 -10.32
C LEU A 12 -21.11 4.92 -11.49
N TYR A 13 -21.80 3.79 -11.30
CA TYR A 13 -22.66 3.16 -12.29
C TYR A 13 -24.16 3.38 -12.05
N GLU A 14 -24.57 3.99 -10.93
CA GLU A 14 -25.98 4.28 -10.63
C GLU A 14 -26.65 5.13 -11.72
N ASN A 15 -25.88 6.04 -12.34
CA ASN A 15 -26.33 6.80 -13.50
C ASN A 15 -26.31 6.00 -14.83
N HIS A 16 -25.90 4.75 -14.77
CA HIS A 16 -25.83 3.83 -15.90
C HIS A 16 -26.63 2.55 -15.59
N PRO A 17 -27.96 2.61 -15.52
CA PRO A 17 -28.81 1.48 -15.10
C PRO A 17 -28.57 0.23 -15.93
N LYS A 18 -28.27 0.37 -17.23
CA LYS A 18 -27.95 -0.77 -18.11
C LYS A 18 -26.70 -1.55 -17.66
N ILE A 19 -25.74 -0.92 -17.01
CA ILE A 19 -24.55 -1.60 -16.47
C ILE A 19 -24.95 -2.38 -15.21
N MET A 20 -25.78 -1.80 -14.36
CA MET A 20 -26.23 -2.43 -13.11
C MET A 20 -27.12 -3.66 -13.34
N GLU A 21 -27.87 -3.72 -14.46
CA GLU A 21 -28.65 -4.88 -14.85
C GLU A 21 -27.78 -6.13 -15.05
N HIS A 22 -26.51 -5.95 -15.40
CA HIS A 22 -25.54 -7.03 -15.63
C HIS A 22 -24.69 -7.37 -14.40
N TYR A 23 -24.97 -6.78 -13.23
CA TYR A 23 -24.25 -7.10 -12.00
C TYR A 23 -24.91 -8.26 -11.25
N ASN A 24 -24.21 -9.40 -11.19
CA ASN A 24 -24.61 -10.55 -10.37
C ASN A 24 -24.16 -10.35 -8.92
N LYS A 25 -25.11 -10.06 -8.03
CA LYS A 25 -24.86 -9.81 -6.61
C LYS A 25 -24.35 -11.03 -5.84
N SER A 26 -24.75 -12.22 -6.24
CA SER A 26 -24.38 -13.47 -5.56
C SER A 26 -22.94 -13.85 -5.89
N GLU A 27 -22.56 -13.75 -7.14
CA GLU A 27 -21.21 -14.04 -7.63
C GLU A 27 -20.27 -12.86 -7.46
N LYS A 28 -20.83 -11.64 -7.26
CA LYS A 28 -20.09 -10.36 -7.21
C LYS A 28 -19.33 -10.08 -8.51
N ILE A 29 -19.95 -10.44 -9.64
CA ILE A 29 -19.38 -10.26 -10.97
C ILE A 29 -20.22 -9.26 -11.75
N LEU A 30 -19.55 -8.30 -12.39
CA LEU A 30 -20.13 -7.45 -13.40
C LEU A 30 -19.83 -8.07 -14.77
N TYR A 31 -20.88 -8.29 -15.55
CA TYR A 31 -20.79 -8.84 -16.89
C TYR A 31 -20.97 -7.78 -17.97
N ALA A 32 -20.42 -8.01 -19.14
CA ALA A 32 -20.79 -7.29 -20.36
C ALA A 32 -22.17 -7.76 -20.87
N PRO A 33 -22.80 -7.01 -21.78
CA PRO A 33 -24.09 -7.42 -22.37
C PRO A 33 -24.08 -8.79 -23.08
N ASP A 34 -22.91 -9.24 -23.54
CA ASP A 34 -22.70 -10.54 -24.18
C ASP A 34 -22.46 -11.69 -23.18
N GLY A 35 -22.53 -11.39 -21.87
CA GLY A 35 -22.27 -12.36 -20.81
C GLY A 35 -20.78 -12.54 -20.44
N THR A 36 -19.88 -11.80 -21.04
CA THR A 36 -18.45 -11.84 -20.68
C THR A 36 -18.22 -11.20 -19.32
N PRO A 37 -17.52 -11.84 -18.35
CA PRO A 37 -17.19 -11.23 -17.08
C PRO A 37 -16.18 -10.10 -17.27
N ILE A 38 -16.49 -8.90 -16.73
CA ILE A 38 -15.63 -7.71 -16.85
C ILE A 38 -14.89 -7.46 -15.55
N VAL A 39 -15.60 -7.44 -14.41
CA VAL A 39 -15.04 -7.15 -13.10
C VAL A 39 -15.56 -8.16 -12.10
N GLN A 40 -14.65 -8.81 -11.40
CA GLN A 40 -14.97 -9.66 -10.25
C GLN A 40 -14.52 -8.98 -8.97
N PHE A 41 -15.43 -8.86 -8.02
CA PHE A 41 -15.14 -8.32 -6.70
C PHE A 41 -14.93 -9.45 -5.71
N GLY A 42 -13.90 -9.29 -4.88
CA GLY A 42 -13.56 -10.27 -3.86
C GLY A 42 -13.13 -9.66 -2.54
N TYR A 43 -12.82 -10.52 -1.61
CA TYR A 43 -12.23 -10.17 -0.31
C TYR A 43 -11.20 -11.24 0.05
N ALA A 44 -10.29 -10.90 0.96
CA ALA A 44 -9.23 -11.77 1.43
C ALA A 44 -9.04 -11.56 2.94
N ASP A 45 -10.13 -11.79 3.70
CA ASP A 45 -10.14 -11.62 5.15
C ASP A 45 -9.38 -12.76 5.86
N SER A 46 -9.33 -13.94 5.23
CA SER A 46 -8.59 -15.12 5.67
C SER A 46 -7.67 -15.65 4.57
N GLU A 47 -6.67 -16.47 4.95
CA GLU A 47 -5.78 -17.14 3.99
C GLU A 47 -6.54 -18.03 2.99
N SER A 48 -7.67 -18.60 3.38
CA SER A 48 -8.48 -19.47 2.53
C SER A 48 -9.31 -18.73 1.49
N ASP A 49 -9.61 -17.45 1.69
CA ASP A 49 -10.48 -16.70 0.79
C ASP A 49 -9.87 -16.54 -0.61
N ILE A 50 -8.53 -16.47 -0.70
CA ILE A 50 -7.83 -16.34 -1.97
C ILE A 50 -8.03 -17.54 -2.89
N TYR A 51 -8.30 -18.74 -2.35
CA TYR A 51 -8.53 -19.93 -3.16
C TYR A 51 -9.84 -19.86 -3.97
N SER A 52 -10.75 -18.95 -3.61
CA SER A 52 -11.92 -18.64 -4.45
C SER A 52 -11.56 -18.07 -5.82
N PHE A 53 -10.34 -17.56 -5.97
CA PHE A 53 -9.79 -17.06 -7.24
C PHE A 53 -8.92 -18.07 -7.96
N GLN A 54 -8.80 -19.29 -7.45
CA GLN A 54 -8.00 -20.33 -8.09
C GLN A 54 -8.60 -20.70 -9.46
N GLY A 55 -7.75 -20.74 -10.47
CA GLY A 55 -8.16 -21.07 -11.85
C GLY A 55 -8.66 -19.88 -12.67
N PHE A 56 -8.85 -18.72 -12.07
CA PHE A 56 -9.16 -17.51 -12.81
C PHE A 56 -7.94 -16.89 -13.48
N GLU A 57 -8.20 -16.10 -14.52
CA GLU A 57 -7.21 -15.31 -15.24
C GLU A 57 -7.66 -13.87 -15.26
N PHE A 58 -6.83 -12.98 -14.72
CA PHE A 58 -7.14 -11.56 -14.63
C PHE A 58 -6.11 -10.72 -15.40
N ASP A 59 -6.56 -9.90 -16.32
CA ASP A 59 -5.74 -8.91 -17.00
C ASP A 59 -5.22 -7.85 -16.00
N LEU A 60 -6.08 -7.47 -15.05
CA LEU A 60 -5.78 -6.50 -14.02
C LEU A 60 -6.24 -7.03 -12.65
N VAL A 61 -5.34 -6.97 -11.67
CA VAL A 61 -5.65 -7.23 -10.25
C VAL A 61 -5.47 -5.94 -9.49
N PHE A 62 -6.50 -5.54 -8.74
CA PHE A 62 -6.45 -4.38 -7.86
C PHE A 62 -6.66 -4.85 -6.42
N ILE A 63 -5.71 -4.55 -5.53
CA ILE A 63 -5.78 -4.87 -4.10
C ILE A 63 -5.78 -3.56 -3.33
N ASP A 64 -6.90 -3.25 -2.71
CA ASP A 64 -7.02 -2.12 -1.81
C ASP A 64 -6.52 -2.50 -0.40
N GLU A 65 -5.82 -1.59 0.25
CA GLU A 65 -5.21 -1.81 1.57
C GLU A 65 -4.29 -3.06 1.60
N ALA A 66 -3.46 -3.23 0.58
CA ALA A 66 -2.62 -4.41 0.39
C ALA A 66 -1.69 -4.72 1.57
N SER A 67 -1.37 -3.73 2.41
CA SER A 67 -0.58 -3.93 3.63
C SER A 67 -1.28 -4.82 4.68
N HIS A 68 -2.60 -4.98 4.60
CA HIS A 68 -3.39 -5.87 5.46
C HIS A 68 -3.49 -7.31 4.93
N CYS A 69 -3.20 -7.54 3.65
CA CYS A 69 -3.06 -8.87 3.10
C CYS A 69 -1.71 -9.49 3.50
N THR A 70 -1.65 -10.80 3.71
CA THR A 70 -0.36 -11.46 3.91
C THR A 70 0.47 -11.49 2.63
N PRO A 71 1.80 -11.62 2.69
CA PRO A 71 2.63 -11.82 1.51
C PRO A 71 2.18 -13.01 0.65
N HIS A 72 1.72 -14.08 1.28
CA HIS A 72 1.19 -15.26 0.59
C HIS A 72 -0.07 -14.93 -0.23
N GLN A 73 -1.01 -14.17 0.33
CA GLN A 73 -2.22 -13.75 -0.37
C GLN A 73 -1.88 -12.89 -1.60
N ILE A 74 -0.96 -11.94 -1.46
CA ILE A 74 -0.52 -11.08 -2.57
C ILE A 74 0.15 -11.92 -3.68
N LEU A 75 1.04 -12.83 -3.30
CA LEU A 75 1.74 -13.71 -4.24
C LEU A 75 0.79 -14.68 -4.94
N PHE A 76 -0.18 -15.25 -4.22
CA PHE A 76 -1.19 -16.12 -4.81
C PHE A 76 -2.00 -15.38 -5.88
N LEU A 77 -2.50 -14.18 -5.57
CA LEU A 77 -3.25 -13.37 -6.54
C LEU A 77 -2.38 -12.96 -7.74
N LYS A 78 -1.07 -12.79 -7.55
CA LYS A 78 -0.13 -12.55 -8.64
C LYS A 78 -0.08 -13.74 -9.63
N THR A 79 -0.30 -14.97 -9.18
CA THR A 79 -0.32 -16.15 -10.09
C THR A 79 -1.54 -16.16 -11.00
N SER A 80 -2.63 -15.51 -10.60
CA SER A 80 -3.85 -15.34 -11.41
C SER A 80 -3.80 -14.11 -12.32
N ASN A 81 -2.79 -13.24 -12.15
CA ASN A 81 -2.61 -12.04 -12.97
C ASN A 81 -1.87 -12.38 -14.27
N ARG A 82 -2.62 -12.84 -15.24
CA ARG A 82 -2.12 -13.29 -16.53
C ARG A 82 -3.13 -12.97 -17.63
N SER A 83 -2.65 -12.77 -18.85
CA SER A 83 -3.46 -12.46 -20.02
C SER A 83 -2.93 -13.15 -21.25
N VAL A 84 -3.83 -13.65 -22.08
CA VAL A 84 -3.52 -14.16 -23.42
C VAL A 84 -3.79 -13.12 -24.53
N LYS A 85 -4.18 -11.91 -24.15
CA LYS A 85 -4.52 -10.83 -25.11
C LYS A 85 -3.24 -10.30 -25.76
N PRO A 86 -3.15 -10.30 -27.08
CA PRO A 86 -1.98 -9.78 -27.79
C PRO A 86 -1.71 -8.31 -27.44
N GLY A 87 -0.45 -7.98 -27.11
CA GLY A 87 -0.02 -6.62 -26.81
C GLY A 87 -0.46 -6.08 -25.43
N PHE A 88 -1.10 -6.90 -24.61
CA PHE A 88 -1.49 -6.53 -23.26
C PHE A 88 -0.55 -7.16 -22.22
N THR A 89 0.02 -6.33 -21.35
CA THR A 89 0.81 -6.79 -20.20
C THR A 89 -0.07 -6.76 -18.96
N PRO A 90 -0.29 -7.89 -18.29
CA PRO A 90 -1.05 -7.95 -17.05
C PRO A 90 -0.45 -7.03 -15.99
N LYS A 91 -1.29 -6.41 -15.18
CA LYS A 91 -0.86 -5.48 -14.14
C LYS A 91 -1.51 -5.81 -12.82
N MET A 92 -0.74 -5.66 -11.74
CA MET A 92 -1.25 -5.67 -10.38
C MET A 92 -1.06 -4.27 -9.78
N ILE A 93 -2.12 -3.69 -9.26
CA ILE A 93 -2.13 -2.38 -8.62
C ILE A 93 -2.46 -2.58 -7.14
N LEU A 94 -1.60 -2.07 -6.27
CA LEU A 94 -1.73 -2.15 -4.83
C LEU A 94 -1.88 -0.74 -4.27
N THR A 95 -2.97 -0.47 -3.55
CA THR A 95 -3.03 0.71 -2.68
C THR A 95 -2.67 0.30 -1.27
N MET A 96 -1.90 1.11 -0.57
CA MET A 96 -1.39 0.74 0.74
C MET A 96 -0.91 1.95 1.54
N ASN A 97 -1.05 1.83 2.84
CA ASN A 97 -0.39 2.71 3.80
C ASN A 97 0.71 1.92 4.53
N PRO A 98 1.70 2.61 5.11
CA PRO A 98 2.65 1.97 6.02
C PRO A 98 1.95 1.26 7.17
N GLY A 99 2.44 0.09 7.56
CA GLY A 99 1.86 -0.77 8.60
C GLY A 99 1.25 -2.05 8.04
N GLY A 100 0.57 -2.80 8.90
CA GLY A 100 -0.06 -4.07 8.54
C GLY A 100 0.92 -5.25 8.43
N VAL A 101 0.35 -6.43 8.17
CA VAL A 101 1.09 -7.70 8.19
C VAL A 101 2.12 -7.84 7.07
N SER A 102 1.90 -7.17 5.95
CA SER A 102 2.83 -7.15 4.81
C SER A 102 3.76 -5.94 4.78
N HIS A 103 3.80 -5.13 5.84
CA HIS A 103 4.62 -3.92 5.85
C HIS A 103 6.06 -4.16 5.40
N SER A 104 6.76 -5.07 6.06
CA SER A 104 8.17 -5.37 5.76
C SER A 104 8.38 -5.91 4.34
N TYR A 105 7.47 -6.76 3.87
CA TYR A 105 7.51 -7.31 2.52
C TYR A 105 7.33 -6.22 1.45
N LEU A 106 6.31 -5.38 1.60
CA LEU A 106 6.02 -4.29 0.67
C LEU A 106 7.08 -3.19 0.72
N LYS A 107 7.56 -2.84 1.93
CA LYS A 107 8.67 -1.90 2.10
C LYS A 107 9.92 -2.38 1.38
N ARG A 108 10.31 -3.64 1.56
CA ARG A 108 11.46 -4.24 0.87
C ARG A 108 11.38 -4.08 -0.65
N LEU A 109 10.21 -4.38 -1.23
CA LEU A 109 10.01 -4.35 -2.69
C LEU A 109 9.92 -2.93 -3.26
N PHE A 110 9.10 -2.08 -2.64
CA PHE A 110 8.70 -0.81 -3.25
C PHE A 110 9.48 0.39 -2.72
N ILE A 111 9.89 0.38 -1.46
CA ILE A 111 10.58 1.51 -0.82
C ILE A 111 12.09 1.28 -0.82
N ASP A 112 12.55 0.19 -0.21
CA ASP A 112 13.98 -0.14 -0.10
C ASP A 112 14.58 -0.61 -1.43
N ARG A 113 13.73 -1.04 -2.38
CA ARG A 113 14.14 -1.58 -3.69
C ARG A 113 15.13 -2.73 -3.56
N LYS A 114 14.97 -3.58 -2.53
CA LYS A 114 15.78 -4.76 -2.29
C LYS A 114 15.08 -5.98 -2.88
N PHE A 115 15.66 -6.53 -3.94
CA PHE A 115 15.09 -7.64 -4.71
C PHE A 115 15.84 -8.94 -4.46
N GLU A 116 15.10 -10.03 -4.44
CA GLU A 116 15.68 -11.36 -4.44
C GLU A 116 16.12 -11.74 -5.86
N LYS A 117 16.95 -12.78 -5.98
CA LYS A 117 17.57 -13.18 -7.25
C LYS A 117 16.56 -13.49 -8.38
N HIS A 118 15.36 -13.91 -8.03
CA HIS A 118 14.28 -14.25 -8.97
C HIS A 118 13.32 -13.10 -9.25
N GLU A 119 13.48 -11.96 -8.59
CA GLU A 119 12.63 -10.79 -8.77
C GLU A 119 13.27 -9.81 -9.76
N ASP A 120 12.53 -9.42 -10.78
CA ASP A 120 12.97 -8.41 -11.75
C ASP A 120 12.59 -7.01 -11.26
N PRO A 121 13.58 -6.15 -10.93
CA PRO A 121 13.33 -4.79 -10.45
C PRO A 121 12.47 -3.92 -11.37
N SER A 122 12.49 -4.18 -12.67
CA SER A 122 11.75 -3.40 -13.66
C SER A 122 10.23 -3.59 -13.59
N GLN A 123 9.79 -4.67 -12.92
CA GLN A 123 8.36 -4.97 -12.73
C GLN A 123 7.73 -4.26 -11.54
N PHE A 124 8.53 -3.61 -10.70
CA PHE A 124 8.05 -2.98 -9.47
C PHE A 124 8.16 -1.46 -9.55
N HIS A 125 7.02 -0.79 -9.52
CA HIS A 125 6.93 0.66 -9.56
C HIS A 125 6.21 1.17 -8.32
N PHE A 126 6.73 2.22 -7.70
CA PHE A 126 6.12 2.88 -6.56
C PHE A 126 5.74 4.31 -6.92
N ILE A 127 4.54 4.69 -6.58
CA ILE A 127 4.05 6.07 -6.72
C ILE A 127 3.62 6.52 -5.34
N GLN A 128 4.38 7.45 -4.77
CA GLN A 128 4.00 8.09 -3.51
C GLN A 128 2.84 9.04 -3.77
N SER A 129 1.81 8.94 -2.95
CA SER A 129 0.68 9.87 -2.94
C SER A 129 0.41 10.33 -1.52
N TYR A 130 0.23 11.61 -1.35
CA TYR A 130 -0.04 12.23 -0.07
C TYR A 130 -1.46 12.77 0.00
N LEU A 131 -1.91 13.07 1.21
CA LEU A 131 -3.22 13.67 1.44
C LEU A 131 -3.44 14.95 0.61
N TRP A 132 -2.41 15.77 0.49
CA TRP A 132 -2.45 17.03 -0.28
C TRP A 132 -2.40 16.84 -1.79
N ASP A 133 -2.13 15.66 -2.30
CA ASP A 133 -2.26 15.36 -3.73
C ASP A 133 -3.73 15.14 -4.12
N ASN A 134 -4.60 14.87 -3.16
CA ASN A 134 -6.03 14.75 -3.40
C ASN A 134 -6.77 16.06 -3.02
N ILE A 135 -7.03 16.88 -4.03
CA ILE A 135 -7.70 18.18 -3.88
C ILE A 135 -9.06 18.10 -3.14
N PHE A 136 -9.76 16.96 -3.21
CA PHE A 136 -11.07 16.82 -2.61
C PHE A 136 -11.06 17.04 -1.08
N TRP A 137 -9.96 16.71 -0.41
CA TRP A 137 -9.81 16.95 1.02
C TRP A 137 -9.73 18.43 1.39
N SER A 138 -9.36 19.28 0.43
CA SER A 138 -9.25 20.74 0.60
C SER A 138 -10.28 21.51 -0.20
N LEU A 139 -11.05 20.87 -1.10
CA LEU A 139 -11.88 21.52 -2.12
C LEU A 139 -12.89 22.54 -1.54
N LYS A 140 -13.54 22.20 -0.42
CA LYS A 140 -14.49 23.09 0.26
C LYS A 140 -13.83 24.38 0.71
N HIS A 141 -12.62 24.29 1.23
CA HIS A 141 -11.86 25.45 1.71
C HIS A 141 -11.28 26.25 0.54
N LEU A 142 -10.75 25.57 -0.50
CA LEU A 142 -10.26 26.21 -1.70
C LEU A 142 -11.34 27.09 -2.37
N LYS A 143 -12.58 26.56 -2.50
CA LYS A 143 -13.71 27.31 -3.03
C LYS A 143 -14.04 28.55 -2.18
N LYS A 144 -14.01 28.41 -0.85
CA LYS A 144 -14.25 29.51 0.08
C LYS A 144 -13.17 30.59 -0.02
N ASP A 145 -11.92 30.18 -0.18
CA ASP A 145 -10.77 31.08 -0.25
C ASP A 145 -10.52 31.59 -1.69
N GLY A 146 -11.38 31.24 -2.67
CA GLY A 146 -11.29 31.69 -4.07
C GLY A 146 -10.13 31.11 -4.87
N ILE A 147 -9.59 29.96 -4.44
CA ILE A 147 -8.43 29.30 -5.06
C ILE A 147 -8.91 28.26 -6.06
N SER A 148 -8.43 28.36 -7.29
CA SER A 148 -8.78 27.41 -8.35
C SER A 148 -7.97 26.11 -8.23
N ALA A 149 -8.47 25.01 -8.83
CA ALA A 149 -7.74 23.75 -8.94
C ALA A 149 -6.44 23.92 -9.74
N ASP A 150 -6.45 24.77 -10.77
CA ASP A 150 -5.25 25.09 -11.54
C ASP A 150 -4.17 25.76 -10.67
N THR A 151 -4.58 26.71 -9.81
CA THR A 151 -3.66 27.32 -8.85
C THR A 151 -3.09 26.29 -7.90
N TYR A 152 -3.94 25.43 -7.34
CA TYR A 152 -3.53 24.39 -6.40
C TYR A 152 -2.51 23.40 -7.00
N TYR A 153 -2.77 22.88 -8.21
CA TYR A 153 -1.92 21.85 -8.79
C TYR A 153 -0.73 22.38 -9.58
N ASN A 154 -0.89 23.51 -10.28
CA ASN A 154 0.09 23.96 -11.26
C ASN A 154 0.91 25.17 -10.80
N LYS A 155 0.43 25.92 -9.79
CA LYS A 155 1.12 27.13 -9.32
C LYS A 155 1.71 26.97 -7.92
N TRP A 156 1.09 26.14 -7.08
CA TRP A 156 1.59 25.88 -5.75
C TRP A 156 2.65 24.79 -5.75
N SER A 157 3.69 24.98 -4.95
CA SER A 157 4.64 23.94 -4.59
C SER A 157 3.96 22.84 -3.78
N GLU A 158 4.62 21.69 -3.65
CA GLU A 158 4.16 20.62 -2.77
C GLU A 158 4.02 21.10 -1.33
N GLU A 159 4.97 21.91 -0.87
CA GLU A 159 4.98 22.43 0.50
C GLU A 159 3.78 23.35 0.78
N GLU A 160 3.42 24.23 -0.15
CA GLU A 160 2.24 25.10 -0.06
C GLU A 160 0.94 24.28 -0.03
N ARG A 161 0.82 23.25 -0.88
CA ARG A 161 -0.33 22.34 -0.88
C ARG A 161 -0.43 21.58 0.44
N ARG A 162 0.71 21.06 0.93
CA ARG A 162 0.81 20.34 2.21
C ARG A 162 0.37 21.22 3.36
N GLU A 163 0.95 22.41 3.48
CA GLU A 163 0.62 23.34 4.56
C GLU A 163 -0.85 23.75 4.55
N TYR A 164 -1.36 24.09 3.38
CA TYR A 164 -2.77 24.45 3.22
C TYR A 164 -3.69 23.28 3.62
N CYS A 165 -3.47 22.10 3.07
CA CYS A 165 -4.27 20.91 3.36
C CYS A 165 -4.23 20.56 4.86
N ILE A 166 -3.04 20.55 5.46
CA ILE A 166 -2.85 20.22 6.87
C ILE A 166 -3.55 21.22 7.79
N ASN A 167 -3.63 22.49 7.42
CA ASN A 167 -4.24 23.54 8.24
C ASN A 167 -5.75 23.69 8.01
N LYS A 168 -6.28 23.30 6.87
CA LYS A 168 -7.68 23.52 6.50
C LYS A 168 -8.53 22.25 6.50
N SER A 169 -7.97 21.09 6.14
CA SER A 169 -8.73 19.84 6.04
C SER A 169 -9.08 19.27 7.40
N THR A 170 -10.38 18.98 7.61
CA THR A 170 -10.84 18.27 8.82
C THR A 170 -10.25 16.87 8.92
N TYR A 171 -10.04 16.19 7.79
CA TYR A 171 -9.41 14.88 7.77
C TYR A 171 -7.93 14.95 8.19
N ALA A 172 -7.19 15.95 7.72
CA ALA A 172 -5.82 16.19 8.19
C ALA A 172 -5.77 16.46 9.68
N ALA A 173 -6.74 17.22 10.23
CA ALA A 173 -6.83 17.47 11.66
C ALA A 173 -7.04 16.16 12.45
N ASN A 174 -7.87 15.25 11.95
CA ASN A 174 -8.07 13.94 12.57
C ASN A 174 -6.77 13.12 12.55
N LEU A 175 -6.04 13.09 11.43
CA LEU A 175 -4.76 12.40 11.34
C LEU A 175 -3.68 13.02 12.25
N LYS A 176 -3.69 14.35 12.42
CA LYS A 176 -2.79 15.05 13.37
C LYS A 176 -3.01 14.64 14.83
N SER A 177 -4.23 14.28 15.20
CA SER A 177 -4.58 13.86 16.57
C SER A 177 -4.14 12.43 16.91
N LEU A 178 -3.69 11.66 15.92
CA LEU A 178 -3.20 10.30 16.13
C LEU A 178 -1.88 10.28 16.91
N PRO A 179 -1.57 9.17 17.60
CA PRO A 179 -0.24 8.91 18.16
C PRO A 179 0.85 9.14 17.11
N ASN A 180 2.03 9.57 17.55
CA ASN A 180 3.12 10.00 16.66
C ASN A 180 3.42 9.00 15.52
N GLU A 181 3.52 7.72 15.84
CA GLU A 181 3.80 6.65 14.87
C GLU A 181 2.73 6.57 13.78
N LEU A 182 1.45 6.53 14.17
CA LEU A 182 0.34 6.47 13.23
C LEU A 182 0.21 7.77 12.41
N ARG A 183 0.50 8.90 13.03
CA ARG A 183 0.53 10.20 12.33
C ARG A 183 1.61 10.24 11.26
N LEU A 184 2.83 9.80 11.57
CA LEU A 184 3.92 9.71 10.61
C LEU A 184 3.57 8.76 9.46
N ALA A 185 3.00 7.61 9.77
CA ALA A 185 2.58 6.63 8.76
C ALA A 185 1.47 7.16 7.85
N TYR A 186 0.36 7.65 8.41
CA TYR A 186 -0.86 7.93 7.64
C TYR A 186 -0.93 9.35 7.09
N LEU A 187 -0.33 10.33 7.77
CA LEU A 187 -0.31 11.70 7.28
C LEU A 187 0.89 11.97 6.37
N TYR A 188 2.04 11.40 6.68
CA TYR A 188 3.28 11.65 5.94
C TYR A 188 3.78 10.46 5.11
N GLY A 189 3.10 9.31 5.18
CA GLY A 189 3.48 8.13 4.40
C GLY A 189 4.84 7.56 4.79
N ASP A 190 5.24 7.70 6.04
CA ASP A 190 6.55 7.26 6.53
C ASP A 190 6.59 5.75 6.74
N TRP A 191 7.39 5.08 5.92
CA TRP A 191 7.58 3.63 5.94
C TRP A 191 8.60 3.14 6.97
N GLU A 192 9.33 4.05 7.64
CA GLU A 192 10.30 3.67 8.67
C GLU A 192 9.63 3.43 10.04
N VAL A 193 8.45 4.00 10.26
CA VAL A 193 7.76 4.00 11.55
C VAL A 193 7.40 2.61 12.06
N PHE A 194 7.07 1.66 11.15
CA PHE A 194 6.68 0.30 11.51
C PHE A 194 7.76 -0.74 11.17
N GLY A 195 8.99 -0.33 11.03
CA GLY A 195 10.12 -1.16 10.61
C GLY A 195 10.49 -2.30 11.58
N GLY A 196 9.52 -2.97 12.19
CA GLY A 196 9.74 -4.15 13.03
C GLY A 196 10.55 -3.88 14.30
N MET A 197 10.64 -2.64 14.72
CA MET A 197 11.43 -2.27 15.88
C MET A 197 10.77 -2.72 17.17
N PHE A 198 11.31 -3.80 17.77
CA PHE A 198 11.05 -4.15 19.14
C PHE A 198 11.41 -2.99 20.10
N PHE A 199 12.47 -2.25 19.75
CA PHE A 199 12.92 -1.06 20.47
C PHE A 199 12.39 0.20 19.78
N LYS A 200 11.34 0.80 20.31
CA LYS A 200 10.70 2.02 19.77
C LYS A 200 11.62 3.24 19.72
N ASN A 201 12.67 3.26 20.53
CA ASN A 201 13.64 4.35 20.63
C ASN A 201 14.89 4.11 19.77
N PHE A 202 14.90 3.06 18.93
CA PHE A 202 16.03 2.81 18.04
C PHE A 202 16.03 3.82 16.89
N ASP A 203 17.01 4.69 16.90
CA ASP A 203 17.27 5.64 15.81
C ASP A 203 18.54 5.21 15.06
N ARG A 204 18.35 4.74 13.83
CA ARG A 204 19.45 4.26 13.00
C ARG A 204 20.52 5.32 12.76
N LEU A 205 20.15 6.60 12.64
CA LEU A 205 21.09 7.69 12.41
C LEU A 205 21.95 7.99 13.62
N GLN A 206 21.45 7.69 14.82
CA GLN A 206 22.16 7.92 16.07
C GLN A 206 22.90 6.69 16.59
N GLN A 207 22.36 5.49 16.33
CA GLN A 207 22.79 4.25 16.97
C GLN A 207 23.54 3.29 16.05
N VAL A 208 23.53 3.53 14.72
CA VAL A 208 24.32 2.76 13.77
C VAL A 208 25.53 3.59 13.37
N ILE A 209 26.70 3.11 13.76
CA ILE A 209 27.97 3.74 13.40
C ILE A 209 28.59 3.07 12.16
N PRO A 210 29.45 3.78 11.41
CA PRO A 210 30.18 3.16 10.33
C PRO A 210 31.02 1.95 10.81
N PRO A 211 31.21 0.92 9.97
CA PRO A 211 32.07 -0.20 10.31
C PRO A 211 33.48 0.26 10.75
N PHE A 212 33.98 -0.33 11.81
CA PHE A 212 35.32 -0.05 12.31
C PHE A 212 36.05 -1.35 12.69
N THR A 213 37.37 -1.30 12.81
CA THR A 213 38.16 -2.45 13.27
C THR A 213 38.01 -2.59 14.78
N ILE A 214 37.54 -3.72 15.26
CA ILE A 214 37.39 -4.00 16.69
C ILE A 214 38.79 -4.13 17.29
N PRO A 215 39.11 -3.41 18.36
CA PRO A 215 40.39 -3.54 19.07
C PRO A 215 40.64 -4.97 19.57
N HIS A 216 41.90 -5.42 19.54
CA HIS A 216 42.24 -6.80 19.90
C HIS A 216 42.05 -7.13 21.39
N ASP A 217 41.96 -6.13 22.22
CA ASP A 217 41.80 -6.22 23.68
C ASP A 217 40.32 -6.24 24.11
N TRP A 218 39.39 -6.11 23.15
CA TRP A 218 37.97 -6.19 23.45
C TRP A 218 37.52 -7.65 23.54
N THR A 219 36.70 -7.95 24.58
CA THR A 219 36.09 -9.29 24.72
C THR A 219 34.90 -9.40 23.82
N LEU A 220 34.90 -10.39 22.93
CA LEU A 220 33.78 -10.64 22.03
C LEU A 220 32.84 -11.70 22.62
N THR A 221 31.56 -11.40 22.59
CA THR A 221 30.49 -12.35 22.96
C THR A 221 29.56 -12.57 21.78
N GLY A 222 29.33 -13.83 21.42
CA GLY A 222 28.37 -14.22 20.39
C GLY A 222 27.02 -14.56 20.98
N SER A 223 25.94 -14.11 20.35
CA SER A 223 24.57 -14.49 20.66
C SER A 223 23.89 -15.03 19.40
N ILE A 224 23.05 -16.05 19.56
CA ILE A 224 22.26 -16.62 18.49
C ILE A 224 20.78 -16.66 18.91
N ASP A 225 19.91 -16.21 18.03
CA ASP A 225 18.46 -16.37 18.15
C ASP A 225 17.99 -17.30 17.02
N PRO A 226 17.74 -18.60 17.33
CA PRO A 226 17.30 -19.55 16.33
C PRO A 226 15.85 -19.28 15.94
N GLY A 227 15.64 -18.72 14.76
CA GLY A 227 14.32 -18.54 14.17
C GLY A 227 13.72 -19.88 13.73
N PHE A 228 12.44 -20.13 14.04
CA PHE A 228 11.71 -21.34 13.60
C PHE A 228 10.91 -21.11 12.32
N SER A 229 10.27 -19.96 12.21
CA SER A 229 9.55 -19.47 11.01
C SER A 229 10.08 -18.13 10.52
N SER A 230 11.08 -17.62 11.19
CA SER A 230 11.83 -16.39 10.85
C SER A 230 13.30 -16.73 10.65
N PRO A 231 14.06 -15.91 9.92
CA PRO A 231 15.50 -16.12 9.79
C PRO A 231 16.19 -16.17 11.16
N CYS A 232 17.14 -17.08 11.31
CA CYS A 232 18.02 -17.10 12.49
C CYS A 232 18.86 -15.80 12.50
N SER A 233 18.95 -15.14 13.65
CA SER A 233 19.82 -13.99 13.83
C SER A 233 21.06 -14.37 14.65
N PHE A 234 22.21 -13.82 14.26
CA PHE A 234 23.48 -13.94 14.98
C PHE A 234 24.03 -12.55 15.30
N GLY A 235 24.28 -12.32 16.56
CA GLY A 235 24.84 -11.05 17.05
C GLY A 235 26.22 -11.25 17.66
N VAL A 236 27.11 -10.30 17.45
CA VAL A 236 28.39 -10.20 18.15
C VAL A 236 28.39 -8.92 18.95
N THR A 237 28.73 -9.01 20.22
CA THR A 237 28.92 -7.86 21.11
C THR A 237 30.39 -7.78 21.49
N ALA A 238 30.95 -6.58 21.45
CA ALA A 238 32.36 -6.30 21.78
C ALA A 238 32.43 -5.28 22.92
#